data_00925c495962eaf21352c11c2baa1cb4
#
_entry.id   00925c495962eaf21352c11c2baa1cb4
#
_cell.length_a   1.000
_cell.length_b   1.000
_cell.length_c   1.000
_cell.angle_alpha   90.00
_cell.angle_beta   90.00
_cell.angle_gamma   90.00
#
_symmetry.space_group_name_H-M   'P 1'
#
loop_
_entity.id
_entity.type
_entity.pdbx_description
1 polymer ?
#
loop_
_entity_poly.entity_id
_entity_poly.type
_entity_poly.pdbx_seq_one_letter_code
_entity_poly.pdbx_strand_id
1 'polypeptide(L)'
;MYRHIWAEINLDALQHNITQILNIVPPEQVMGVIKANAYGHGAGAFCEVLQQNNINKFAVSNVYEALDLRQKTKDSTILILGNVDPLSAKELAENNITVCVFSTENAAALNAAAKE
;
A
#
# COMPACT_ATOMS: atom_id res chain seq x y z
N MET A 1 -11.20 7.54 -27.72
CA MET A 1 -12.56 7.46 -27.14
C MET A 1 -12.76 8.66 -26.23
N TYR A 2 -13.77 9.44 -26.50
CA TYR A 2 -14.11 10.58 -25.65
C TYR A 2 -14.97 10.09 -24.50
N ARG A 3 -14.52 10.32 -23.25
CA ARG A 3 -15.32 10.04 -22.05
C ARG A 3 -16.09 11.31 -21.69
N HIS A 4 -17.39 11.20 -21.51
CA HIS A 4 -18.23 12.32 -21.08
C HIS A 4 -18.27 12.53 -19.57
N ILE A 5 -17.70 11.58 -18.81
CA ILE A 5 -17.68 11.61 -17.35
C ILE A 5 -16.26 11.26 -16.89
N TRP A 6 -15.71 12.07 -16.01
CA TRP A 6 -14.41 11.85 -15.35
C TRP A 6 -14.45 12.35 -13.92
N ALA A 7 -13.54 11.83 -13.09
CA ALA A 7 -13.26 12.37 -11.78
C ALA A 7 -12.00 13.23 -11.86
N GLU A 8 -12.06 14.44 -11.36
CA GLU A 8 -10.93 15.36 -11.25
C GLU A 8 -10.40 15.32 -9.81
N ILE A 9 -9.12 14.95 -9.66
CA ILE A 9 -8.48 14.79 -8.37
C ILE A 9 -7.52 15.97 -8.15
N ASN A 10 -7.76 16.72 -7.09
CA ASN A 10 -6.93 17.86 -6.72
C ASN A 10 -5.80 17.42 -5.78
N LEU A 11 -4.58 17.31 -6.31
CA LEU A 11 -3.40 16.89 -5.54
C LEU A 11 -2.93 17.98 -4.54
N ASP A 12 -3.24 19.25 -4.78
CA ASP A 12 -2.94 20.32 -3.81
C ASP A 12 -3.83 20.19 -2.56
N ALA A 13 -5.08 19.75 -2.73
CA ALA A 13 -5.96 19.43 -1.61
C ALA A 13 -5.44 18.22 -0.81
N LEU A 14 -4.91 17.20 -1.48
CA LEU A 14 -4.24 16.08 -0.84
C LEU A 14 -3.02 16.56 -0.04
N GLN A 15 -2.15 17.39 -0.64
CA GLN A 15 -0.99 17.97 0.03
C GLN A 15 -1.40 18.78 1.26
N HIS A 16 -2.45 19.58 1.17
CA HIS A 16 -2.98 20.32 2.29
C HIS A 16 -3.39 19.40 3.45
N ASN A 17 -4.13 18.33 3.15
CA ASN A 17 -4.58 17.36 4.15
C ASN A 17 -3.40 16.63 4.80
N ILE A 18 -2.39 16.24 4.02
CA ILE A 18 -1.17 15.62 4.55
C ILE A 18 -0.47 16.57 5.50
N THR A 19 -0.32 17.84 5.14
CA THR A 19 0.28 18.85 5.99
C THR A 19 -0.44 18.98 7.34
N GLN A 20 -1.78 18.95 7.36
CA GLN A 20 -2.54 18.97 8.60
C GLN A 20 -2.28 17.75 9.48
N ILE A 21 -2.17 16.56 8.88
CA ILE A 21 -1.84 15.33 9.61
C ILE A 21 -0.43 15.41 10.19
N LEU A 22 0.54 15.86 9.41
CA LEU A 22 1.94 15.97 9.84
C LEU A 22 2.19 17.07 10.89
N ASN A 23 1.26 17.99 11.08
CA ASN A 23 1.28 18.90 12.22
C ASN A 23 0.94 18.20 13.56
N ILE A 24 0.38 17.00 13.52
CA ILE A 24 -0.04 16.23 14.69
C ILE A 24 0.91 15.07 14.96
N VAL A 25 1.31 14.34 13.90
CA VAL A 25 2.17 13.15 14.00
C VAL A 25 3.30 13.22 12.98
N PRO A 26 4.49 12.68 13.28
CA PRO A 26 5.59 12.64 12.33
C PRO A 26 5.34 11.63 11.20
N PRO A 27 5.96 11.80 10.04
CA PRO A 27 5.66 10.99 8.85
C PRO A 27 5.92 9.48 9.04
N GLU A 28 6.87 9.09 9.87
CA GLU A 28 7.15 7.69 10.20
C GLU A 28 6.02 6.99 10.97
N GLN A 29 5.08 7.75 11.54
CA GLN A 29 3.88 7.22 12.20
C GLN A 29 2.66 7.17 11.28
N VAL A 30 2.79 7.58 10.02
CA VAL A 30 1.70 7.60 9.04
C VAL A 30 1.84 6.44 8.07
N MET A 31 0.75 5.74 7.83
CA MET A 31 0.62 4.74 6.76
C MET A 31 -0.51 5.16 5.82
N GLY A 32 -0.18 5.37 4.55
CA GLY A 32 -1.16 5.70 3.52
C GLY A 32 -1.95 4.47 3.08
N VAL A 33 -3.26 4.46 3.32
CA VAL A 33 -4.14 3.38 2.82
C VAL A 33 -4.58 3.73 1.40
N ILE A 34 -3.98 3.07 0.42
CA ILE A 34 -4.18 3.33 -1.01
C ILE A 34 -4.78 2.14 -1.77
N LYS A 35 -5.45 1.25 -1.05
CA LYS A 35 -6.18 0.12 -1.62
C LYS A 35 -7.24 0.57 -2.62
N ALA A 36 -7.68 -0.34 -3.49
CA ALA A 36 -8.68 -0.06 -4.53
C ALA A 36 -8.33 1.19 -5.36
N ASN A 37 -7.08 1.29 -5.81
CA ASN A 37 -6.55 2.44 -6.55
C ASN A 37 -6.73 3.78 -5.79
N ALA A 38 -6.42 3.80 -4.49
CA ALA A 38 -6.70 4.90 -3.57
C ALA A 38 -8.20 5.28 -3.58
N TYR A 39 -9.06 4.27 -3.45
CA TYR A 39 -10.52 4.43 -3.53
C TYR A 39 -10.99 5.11 -4.82
N GLY A 40 -10.31 4.85 -5.92
CA GLY A 40 -10.59 5.44 -7.23
C GLY A 40 -9.89 6.79 -7.49
N HIS A 41 -9.14 7.31 -6.54
CA HIS A 41 -8.43 8.60 -6.68
C HIS A 41 -7.08 8.48 -7.40
N GLY A 42 -6.60 7.27 -7.67
CA GLY A 42 -5.32 7.04 -8.33
C GLY A 42 -4.16 6.79 -7.36
N ALA A 43 -3.89 5.52 -7.06
CA ALA A 43 -2.88 5.10 -6.09
C ALA A 43 -1.46 5.60 -6.43
N GLY A 44 -1.11 5.64 -7.72
CA GLY A 44 0.21 6.11 -8.16
C GLY A 44 0.48 7.56 -7.77
N ALA A 45 -0.44 8.46 -8.15
CA ALA A 45 -0.31 9.89 -7.83
C ALA A 45 -0.34 10.14 -6.32
N PHE A 46 -1.21 9.44 -5.59
CA PHE A 46 -1.26 9.53 -4.12
C PHE A 46 0.04 9.04 -3.48
N CYS A 47 0.60 7.93 -3.94
CA CYS A 47 1.88 7.41 -3.47
C CYS A 47 3.00 8.43 -3.63
N GLU A 48 3.10 9.07 -4.79
CA GLU A 48 4.11 10.10 -5.06
C GLU A 48 3.99 11.28 -4.10
N VAL A 49 2.78 11.83 -3.92
CA VAL A 49 2.57 12.96 -2.99
C VAL A 49 2.89 12.57 -1.54
N LEU A 50 2.50 11.38 -1.11
CA LEU A 50 2.84 10.86 0.22
C LEU A 50 4.36 10.74 0.40
N GLN A 51 5.07 10.19 -0.58
CA GLN A 51 6.54 10.04 -0.54
C GLN A 51 7.26 11.39 -0.52
N GLN A 52 6.78 12.40 -1.25
CA GLN A 52 7.31 13.76 -1.19
C GLN A 52 7.22 14.38 0.22
N ASN A 53 6.33 13.85 1.06
CA ASN A 53 6.17 14.23 2.46
C ASN A 53 6.84 13.23 3.43
N ASN A 54 7.75 12.39 2.96
CA ASN A 54 8.47 11.38 3.73
C ASN A 54 7.57 10.28 4.33
N ILE A 55 6.37 10.08 3.79
CA ILE A 55 5.50 8.97 4.16
C ILE A 55 5.81 7.81 3.21
N ASN A 56 6.45 6.77 3.74
CA ASN A 56 6.95 5.62 2.98
C ASN A 56 6.34 4.29 3.43
N LYS A 57 5.15 4.33 4.01
CA LYS A 57 4.38 3.16 4.44
C LYS A 57 3.02 3.19 3.79
N PHE A 58 2.66 2.10 3.12
CA PHE A 58 1.41 1.99 2.38
C PHE A 58 0.68 0.71 2.74
N ALA A 59 -0.65 0.77 2.75
CA ALA A 59 -1.50 -0.39 2.93
C ALA A 59 -2.41 -0.58 1.72
N VAL A 60 -2.51 -1.82 1.27
CA VAL A 60 -3.29 -2.26 0.11
C VAL A 60 -4.16 -3.47 0.49
N SER A 61 -5.06 -3.90 -0.38
CA SER A 61 -6.01 -4.96 -0.03
C SER A 61 -5.55 -6.37 -0.39
N ASN A 62 -4.73 -6.54 -1.43
CA ASN A 62 -4.38 -7.86 -1.96
C ASN A 62 -2.98 -7.92 -2.59
N VAL A 63 -2.59 -9.13 -2.99
CA VAL A 63 -1.27 -9.41 -3.57
C VAL A 63 -1.03 -8.61 -4.85
N TYR A 64 -2.01 -8.50 -5.74
CA TYR A 64 -1.86 -7.79 -7.01
C TYR A 64 -1.56 -6.31 -6.81
N GLU A 65 -2.31 -5.65 -5.91
CA GLU A 65 -2.07 -4.25 -5.56
C GLU A 65 -0.68 -4.05 -4.93
N ALA A 66 -0.24 -4.98 -4.08
CA ALA A 66 1.06 -4.92 -3.44
C ALA A 66 2.21 -5.05 -4.44
N LEU A 67 2.13 -6.00 -5.35
CA LEU A 67 3.15 -6.22 -6.37
C LEU A 67 3.19 -5.07 -7.39
N ASP A 68 2.03 -4.56 -7.82
CA ASP A 68 1.96 -3.37 -8.69
C ASP A 68 2.58 -2.14 -8.02
N LEU A 69 2.27 -1.93 -6.75
CA LEU A 69 2.85 -0.82 -5.99
C LEU A 69 4.38 -0.99 -5.81
N ARG A 70 4.86 -2.23 -5.58
CA ARG A 70 6.30 -2.51 -5.47
C ARG A 70 7.07 -2.13 -6.73
N GLN A 71 6.48 -2.23 -7.91
CA GLN A 71 7.12 -1.78 -9.15
C GLN A 71 7.33 -0.26 -9.16
N LYS A 72 6.49 0.50 -8.47
CA LYS A 72 6.52 1.96 -8.41
C LYS A 72 7.37 2.49 -7.25
N THR A 73 7.55 1.71 -6.19
CA THR A 73 8.35 2.11 -5.02
C THR A 73 9.18 0.94 -4.49
N LYS A 74 10.51 1.10 -4.48
CA LYS A 74 11.44 0.02 -4.11
C LYS A 74 11.62 -0.11 -2.60
N ASP A 75 11.60 1.01 -1.88
CA ASP A 75 12.06 1.08 -0.49
C ASP A 75 10.92 1.29 0.52
N SER A 76 9.68 1.42 0.06
CA SER A 76 8.53 1.61 0.94
C SER A 76 8.10 0.32 1.62
N THR A 77 7.58 0.44 2.84
CA THR A 77 6.85 -0.64 3.49
C THR A 77 5.48 -0.79 2.83
N ILE A 78 5.15 -2.00 2.39
CA ILE A 78 3.85 -2.31 1.80
C ILE A 78 3.19 -3.39 2.63
N LEU A 79 2.03 -3.10 3.19
CA LEU A 79 1.22 -4.00 4.01
C LEU A 79 -0.04 -4.43 3.25
N ILE A 80 -0.28 -5.72 3.16
CA ILE A 80 -1.56 -6.27 2.69
C ILE A 80 -2.49 -6.41 3.89
N LEU A 81 -3.64 -5.70 3.85
CA LEU A 81 -4.64 -5.72 4.91
C LEU A 81 -5.54 -6.97 4.86
N GLY A 82 -5.72 -7.55 3.68
CA GLY A 82 -6.53 -8.74 3.48
C GLY A 82 -5.80 -10.04 3.84
N ASN A 83 -6.55 -11.13 3.86
CA ASN A 83 -5.97 -12.45 4.01
C ASN A 83 -5.17 -12.84 2.74
N VAL A 84 -4.04 -13.49 2.94
CA VAL A 84 -3.15 -13.93 1.87
C VAL A 84 -3.10 -15.47 1.84
N ASP A 85 -3.25 -16.03 0.66
CA ASP A 85 -3.02 -17.47 0.45
C ASP A 85 -1.53 -17.78 0.71
N PRO A 86 -1.21 -18.77 1.56
CA PRO A 86 0.17 -19.22 1.78
C PRO A 86 0.95 -19.56 0.50
N LEU A 87 0.27 -19.95 -0.58
CA LEU A 87 0.91 -20.18 -1.88
C LEU A 87 1.62 -18.94 -2.44
N SER A 88 1.21 -17.75 -2.02
CA SER A 88 1.85 -16.48 -2.42
C SER A 88 3.04 -16.09 -1.54
N ALA A 89 3.31 -16.81 -0.46
CA ALA A 89 4.26 -16.39 0.58
C ALA A 89 5.68 -16.20 0.03
N LYS A 90 6.13 -17.07 -0.86
CA LYS A 90 7.46 -16.97 -1.50
C LYS A 90 7.58 -15.66 -2.30
N GLU A 91 6.64 -15.40 -3.20
CA GLU A 91 6.63 -14.17 -4.02
C GLU A 91 6.56 -12.91 -3.17
N LEU A 92 5.76 -12.95 -2.10
CA LEU A 92 5.65 -11.82 -1.16
C LEU A 92 6.95 -11.59 -0.38
N ALA A 93 7.63 -12.66 0.04
CA ALA A 93 8.93 -12.56 0.71
C ALA A 93 10.01 -12.00 -0.23
N GLU A 94 10.08 -12.48 -1.46
CA GLU A 94 11.02 -12.02 -2.48
C GLU A 94 10.83 -10.53 -2.82
N ASN A 95 9.60 -10.04 -2.73
CA ASN A 95 9.24 -8.64 -2.97
C ASN A 95 9.19 -7.79 -1.70
N ASN A 96 9.58 -8.34 -0.55
CA ASN A 96 9.56 -7.66 0.74
C ASN A 96 8.20 -7.03 1.07
N ILE A 97 7.13 -7.83 0.95
CA ILE A 97 5.76 -7.42 1.26
C ILE A 97 5.39 -7.90 2.66
N THR A 98 4.82 -7.02 3.45
CA THR A 98 4.31 -7.30 4.79
C THR A 98 2.87 -7.78 4.71
N VAL A 99 2.52 -8.81 5.49
CA VAL A 99 1.19 -9.40 5.50
C VAL A 99 0.57 -9.39 6.89
N CYS A 100 -0.75 -9.35 6.97
CA CYS A 100 -1.48 -9.59 8.19
C CYS A 100 -1.54 -11.09 8.49
N VAL A 101 -1.43 -11.43 9.77
CA VAL A 101 -1.57 -12.79 10.28
C VAL A 101 -2.85 -12.88 11.11
N PHE A 102 -3.75 -13.80 10.74
CA PHE A 102 -5.09 -13.88 11.32
C PHE A 102 -5.25 -15.03 12.34
N SER A 103 -4.33 -16.00 12.34
CA SER A 103 -4.35 -17.14 13.26
C SER A 103 -2.97 -17.77 13.39
N THR A 104 -2.78 -18.63 14.39
CA THR A 104 -1.55 -19.40 14.54
C THR A 104 -1.36 -20.38 13.38
N GLU A 105 -2.44 -20.96 12.88
CA GLU A 105 -2.43 -21.84 11.69
C GLU A 105 -2.00 -21.09 10.45
N ASN A 106 -2.51 -19.89 10.25
CA ASN A 106 -2.13 -19.00 9.13
C ASN A 106 -0.63 -18.62 9.24
N ALA A 107 -0.16 -18.26 10.44
CA ALA A 107 1.26 -17.96 10.67
C ALA A 107 2.16 -19.16 10.33
N ALA A 108 1.79 -20.35 10.75
CA ALA A 108 2.55 -21.58 10.49
C ALA A 108 2.60 -21.90 8.99
N ALA A 109 1.47 -21.76 8.28
CA ALA A 109 1.39 -22.01 6.84
C ALA A 109 2.22 -21.01 6.03
N LEU A 110 2.14 -19.72 6.35
CA LEU A 110 2.95 -18.68 5.71
C LEU A 110 4.45 -18.89 5.96
N ASN A 111 4.83 -19.24 7.19
CA ASN A 111 6.22 -19.48 7.54
C ASN A 111 6.78 -20.73 6.83
N ALA A 112 6.01 -21.81 6.72
CA ALA A 112 6.41 -23.01 5.98
C ALA A 112 6.63 -22.69 4.49
N ALA A 113 5.67 -22.02 3.85
CA ALA A 113 5.73 -21.70 2.42
C ALA A 113 6.84 -20.67 2.10
N ALA A 114 7.19 -19.78 3.00
CA ALA A 114 8.27 -18.80 2.82
C ALA A 114 9.68 -19.42 2.93
N LYS A 115 9.81 -20.66 3.43
CA LYS A 115 11.08 -21.36 3.55
C LYS A 115 11.45 -22.22 2.33
N GLU A 116 10.50 -22.44 1.42
CA GLU A 116 10.71 -23.19 0.18
C GLU A 116 11.32 -22.29 -0.92
#